data_ebe741c4b2981ab86d48141dd894160a
#
_entry.id   ebe741c4b2981ab86d48141dd894160a
#
_cell.length_a   1.000
_cell.length_b   1.000
_cell.length_c   1.000
_cell.angle_alpha   90.00
_cell.angle_beta   90.00
_cell.angle_gamma   90.00
#
_symmetry.space_group_name_H-M   'P 1'
#
loop_
_entity.id
_entity.type
_entity.pdbx_description
1 polymer ?
#
loop_
_entity_poly.entity_id
_entity_poly.type
_entity_poly.pdbx_seq_one_letter_code
_entity_poly.pdbx_strand_id
1 'polypeptide(L)'
;MKNRKLAVAGLLGAGLLLAACGTSGSGSSSAPPGAQGFTPPTLEPLGQLGQPEGALNVLAWPGYAENGANDPKVNWVTPFEQETGCKVNVKPFGTSDEAVNLMKTGDYDVVSASGDASLRLVASGDVEPVNTSLVPNYADVYGFLKNKPWNSVNNVSYGVPHGWGANLLTWRTDKVTPPPNSWSVMFDQNSPYKGKVIAYDSPIYIADAALYLQKHQPELGIKDPYALDDKQFKAAVDLLKQQRPLVNEYWSDYLKESQALKNGDGVVGTAWQVTVNLTKSEGAPVESVLPTEGATGWSDTWMVSAKSKHKTCAYKWMNHIISPKVNAQVAEYFGEAPGNAKACAETTDKKHCDTYHAGDAEFAKKISYWTTPIAQCLDGRTDVKCKDYGEWTRAWTEIKG
;
A
#
# COMPACT_ATOMS: atom_id res chain seq x y z
N MET A 1 82.36 14.78 5.50
CA MET A 1 83.08 15.69 4.55
C MET A 1 82.09 16.28 3.54
N LYS A 2 82.03 17.62 3.50
CA LYS A 2 81.57 18.53 2.46
C LYS A 2 80.10 18.42 2.03
N ASN A 3 79.17 19.29 2.44
CA ASN A 3 78.95 20.72 2.12
C ASN A 3 78.53 20.98 0.67
N ARG A 4 77.31 21.53 0.39
CA ARG A 4 76.97 22.92 0.08
C ARG A 4 75.59 22.95 -0.56
N LYS A 5 74.62 23.61 0.00
CA LYS A 5 74.17 25.04 -0.01
C LYS A 5 73.59 25.52 -1.37
N LEU A 6 72.33 25.98 -1.23
CA LEU A 6 71.67 27.19 -1.70
C LEU A 6 71.53 27.43 -3.26
N ALA A 7 70.30 27.70 -3.65
CA ALA A 7 69.90 29.05 -4.03
C ALA A 7 68.38 29.13 -4.31
N VAL A 8 67.80 30.22 -3.79
CA VAL A 8 66.48 30.76 -3.98
C VAL A 8 66.46 31.55 -5.30
N ALA A 9 65.40 31.44 -6.09
CA ALA A 9 64.97 32.54 -6.92
C ALA A 9 63.43 32.42 -7.18
N GLY A 10 62.71 33.39 -6.68
CA GLY A 10 61.31 33.59 -6.97
C GLY A 10 61.12 34.34 -8.31
N LEU A 11 59.98 34.17 -8.89
CA LEU A 11 59.41 35.08 -9.89
C LEU A 11 57.89 35.06 -9.80
N LEU A 12 57.35 36.22 -9.57
CA LEU A 12 55.95 36.57 -9.68
C LEU A 12 55.44 36.36 -11.14
N GLY A 13 54.26 35.87 -11.30
CA GLY A 13 53.57 35.79 -12.59
C GLY A 13 52.06 35.84 -12.42
N ALA A 14 51.53 36.97 -12.74
CA ALA A 14 50.19 37.52 -12.80
C ALA A 14 49.03 36.56 -13.03
N GLY A 15 47.91 36.90 -12.38
CA GLY A 15 46.63 36.25 -12.46
C GLY A 15 45.92 36.34 -13.81
N LEU A 16 45.12 35.32 -14.07
CA LEU A 16 44.02 35.35 -15.00
C LEU A 16 42.79 34.82 -14.27
N LEU A 17 41.92 35.77 -13.92
CA LEU A 17 40.56 35.50 -13.49
C LEU A 17 39.73 35.01 -14.70
N LEU A 18 39.49 33.74 -14.81
CA LEU A 18 38.46 33.20 -15.66
C LEU A 18 37.17 33.11 -14.82
N ALA A 19 36.28 34.06 -15.07
CA ALA A 19 34.91 33.99 -14.63
C ALA A 19 34.22 32.84 -15.39
N ALA A 20 34.11 31.70 -14.74
CA ALA A 20 33.20 30.65 -15.18
C ALA A 20 31.79 31.05 -14.75
N CYS A 21 30.96 31.46 -15.72
CA CYS A 21 29.51 31.49 -15.57
C CYS A 21 29.02 30.07 -15.25
N GLY A 22 28.82 29.82 -13.97
CA GLY A 22 28.12 28.63 -13.52
C GLY A 22 26.65 28.73 -13.90
N THR A 23 26.25 28.04 -14.94
CA THR A 23 24.85 27.65 -15.12
C THR A 23 24.46 26.83 -13.92
N SER A 24 23.66 27.43 -13.03
CA SER A 24 22.91 26.70 -11.99
C SER A 24 21.90 25.79 -12.67
N GLY A 25 22.35 24.61 -13.07
CA GLY A 25 21.50 23.49 -13.31
C GLY A 25 20.89 23.12 -11.97
N SER A 26 19.65 23.48 -11.72
CA SER A 26 18.79 22.87 -10.72
C SER A 26 18.62 21.40 -11.09
N GLY A 27 19.60 20.58 -10.71
CA GLY A 27 19.42 19.15 -10.63
C GLY A 27 18.41 18.88 -9.53
N SER A 28 17.17 18.66 -9.90
CA SER A 28 16.23 17.99 -9.01
C SER A 28 16.83 16.60 -8.76
N SER A 29 17.53 16.45 -7.64
CA SER A 29 17.85 15.13 -7.11
C SER A 29 16.51 14.46 -6.77
N SER A 30 15.94 13.74 -7.72
CA SER A 30 14.85 12.83 -7.40
C SER A 30 15.38 11.88 -6.34
N ALA A 31 14.75 11.87 -5.16
CA ALA A 31 15.04 10.87 -4.15
C ALA A 31 14.97 9.48 -4.79
N PRO A 32 15.84 8.54 -4.38
CA PRO A 32 15.79 7.18 -4.89
C PRO A 32 14.38 6.60 -4.70
N PRO A 33 13.84 5.82 -5.66
CA PRO A 33 12.53 5.21 -5.49
C PRO A 33 12.52 4.23 -4.31
N GLY A 34 11.37 4.15 -3.64
CA GLY A 34 11.15 3.30 -2.49
C GLY A 34 11.31 4.00 -1.15
N ALA A 35 11.08 3.25 -0.08
CA ALA A 35 11.27 3.74 1.29
C ALA A 35 12.74 4.03 1.57
N GLN A 36 12.98 5.08 2.33
CA GLN A 36 14.30 5.53 2.76
C GLN A 36 14.37 5.47 4.29
N GLY A 37 15.59 5.48 4.82
CA GLY A 37 15.79 5.79 6.23
C GLY A 37 15.87 4.62 7.19
N PHE A 38 15.80 3.37 6.70
CA PHE A 38 16.26 2.21 7.47
C PHE A 38 17.09 1.27 6.59
N THR A 39 17.93 0.47 7.24
CA THR A 39 18.72 -0.54 6.55
C THR A 39 18.09 -1.90 6.82
N PRO A 40 17.46 -2.54 5.82
CA PRO A 40 16.96 -3.89 5.99
C PRO A 40 18.10 -4.88 6.18
N PRO A 41 17.84 -6.08 6.73
CA PRO A 41 18.81 -7.16 6.75
C PRO A 41 19.35 -7.44 5.34
N THR A 42 20.64 -7.70 5.22
CA THR A 42 21.26 -8.06 3.93
C THR A 42 20.81 -9.46 3.54
N LEU A 43 19.94 -9.54 2.54
CA LEU A 43 19.44 -10.77 1.95
C LEU A 43 19.60 -10.68 0.44
N GLU A 44 19.93 -11.81 -0.20
CA GLU A 44 20.13 -11.85 -1.63
C GLU A 44 18.84 -12.35 -2.32
N PRO A 45 18.40 -11.69 -3.40
CA PRO A 45 17.29 -12.19 -4.19
C PRO A 45 17.66 -13.48 -4.92
N LEU A 46 16.67 -14.26 -5.33
CA LEU A 46 16.90 -15.41 -6.20
C LEU A 46 17.61 -14.97 -7.48
N GLY A 47 18.78 -15.57 -7.79
CA GLY A 47 19.58 -15.23 -8.95
C GLY A 47 19.02 -15.79 -10.27
N GLN A 48 18.43 -17.00 -10.23
CA GLN A 48 17.84 -17.67 -11.38
C GLN A 48 16.77 -18.68 -10.94
N LEU A 49 15.81 -18.95 -11.83
CA LEU A 49 14.82 -20.00 -11.59
C LEU A 49 15.48 -21.37 -11.71
N GLY A 50 15.17 -22.25 -10.77
CA GLY A 50 15.51 -23.67 -10.79
C GLY A 50 14.38 -24.53 -11.31
N GLN A 51 14.45 -25.83 -10.98
CA GLN A 51 13.29 -26.73 -11.14
C GLN A 51 12.24 -26.38 -10.08
N PRO A 52 10.94 -26.47 -10.38
CA PRO A 52 9.88 -26.31 -9.41
C PRO A 52 10.05 -27.30 -8.24
N GLU A 53 9.88 -26.80 -7.02
CA GLU A 53 10.09 -27.59 -5.79
C GLU A 53 8.88 -28.45 -5.41
N GLY A 54 7.77 -28.37 -6.16
CA GLY A 54 6.59 -29.23 -6.04
C GLY A 54 5.55 -28.75 -5.03
N ALA A 55 5.82 -27.71 -4.25
CA ALA A 55 4.90 -27.13 -3.28
C ALA A 55 5.00 -25.62 -3.22
N LEU A 56 3.94 -24.95 -2.75
CA LEU A 56 3.90 -23.52 -2.49
C LEU A 56 2.88 -23.23 -1.38
N ASN A 57 3.32 -22.70 -0.26
CA ASN A 57 2.45 -22.25 0.82
C ASN A 57 2.18 -20.74 0.68
N VAL A 58 0.94 -20.40 0.38
CA VAL A 58 0.51 -19.03 0.04
C VAL A 58 -0.27 -18.44 1.21
N LEU A 59 0.18 -17.31 1.71
CA LEU A 59 -0.54 -16.49 2.67
C LEU A 59 -1.17 -15.32 1.91
N ALA A 60 -2.52 -15.26 1.85
CA ALA A 60 -3.21 -14.34 0.96
C ALA A 60 -4.47 -13.72 1.60
N TRP A 61 -4.82 -12.53 1.15
CA TRP A 61 -6.16 -12.00 1.35
C TRP A 61 -7.20 -12.95 0.75
N PRO A 62 -8.39 -13.10 1.38
CA PRO A 62 -9.49 -13.86 0.77
C PRO A 62 -9.81 -13.33 -0.63
N GLY A 63 -9.95 -14.22 -1.61
CA GLY A 63 -10.21 -13.85 -2.99
C GLY A 63 -8.98 -13.72 -3.89
N TYR A 64 -7.75 -13.77 -3.36
CA TYR A 64 -6.54 -13.65 -4.18
C TYR A 64 -5.97 -14.98 -4.69
N ALA A 65 -6.36 -16.11 -4.10
CA ALA A 65 -5.83 -17.41 -4.46
C ALA A 65 -6.93 -18.47 -4.52
N GLU A 66 -7.88 -18.30 -5.44
CA GLU A 66 -9.03 -19.16 -5.58
C GLU A 66 -8.74 -20.40 -6.43
N ASN A 67 -9.21 -21.56 -5.94
CA ASN A 67 -8.99 -22.87 -6.55
C ASN A 67 -10.29 -23.57 -7.02
N GLY A 68 -11.39 -22.82 -7.07
CA GLY A 68 -12.69 -23.33 -7.44
C GLY A 68 -13.50 -23.99 -6.32
N ALA A 69 -12.97 -24.04 -5.09
CA ALA A 69 -13.67 -24.65 -3.96
C ALA A 69 -14.89 -23.85 -3.51
N ASN A 70 -14.78 -22.49 -3.56
CA ASN A 70 -15.88 -21.59 -3.21
C ASN A 70 -16.86 -21.39 -4.39
N ASP A 71 -16.32 -21.20 -5.59
CA ASP A 71 -17.06 -21.12 -6.85
C ASP A 71 -16.26 -21.85 -7.93
N PRO A 72 -16.80 -22.94 -8.55
CA PRO A 72 -16.09 -23.67 -9.60
C PRO A 72 -15.69 -22.85 -10.82
N LYS A 73 -16.28 -21.66 -11.03
CA LYS A 73 -15.94 -20.75 -12.12
C LYS A 73 -14.76 -19.82 -11.76
N VAL A 74 -14.39 -19.79 -10.49
CA VAL A 74 -13.35 -18.90 -9.94
C VAL A 74 -12.16 -19.76 -9.54
N ASN A 75 -11.26 -19.99 -10.49
CA ASN A 75 -10.14 -20.90 -10.32
C ASN A 75 -8.95 -20.51 -11.20
N TRP A 76 -7.90 -20.00 -10.62
CA TRP A 76 -6.61 -19.75 -11.25
C TRP A 76 -5.45 -20.50 -10.57
N VAL A 77 -5.71 -21.11 -9.43
CA VAL A 77 -4.73 -21.94 -8.72
C VAL A 77 -4.52 -23.27 -9.46
N THR A 78 -5.60 -23.99 -9.80
CA THR A 78 -5.46 -25.31 -10.46
C THR A 78 -4.71 -25.24 -11.81
N PRO A 79 -4.96 -24.25 -12.71
CA PRO A 79 -4.15 -24.09 -13.91
C PRO A 79 -2.66 -23.87 -13.61
N PHE A 80 -2.33 -23.08 -12.59
CA PHE A 80 -0.95 -22.90 -12.15
C PHE A 80 -0.30 -24.20 -11.69
N GLU A 81 -0.99 -24.98 -10.87
CA GLU A 81 -0.50 -26.27 -10.41
C GLU A 81 -0.23 -27.25 -11.56
N GLN A 82 -1.14 -27.28 -12.54
CA GLN A 82 -1.04 -28.15 -13.72
C GLN A 82 0.14 -27.76 -14.61
N GLU A 83 0.36 -26.45 -14.79
CA GLU A 83 1.44 -25.93 -15.62
C GLU A 83 2.81 -26.10 -14.96
N THR A 84 2.90 -25.88 -13.65
CA THR A 84 4.18 -25.74 -12.97
C THR A 84 4.57 -26.96 -12.14
N GLY A 85 3.62 -27.82 -11.76
CA GLY A 85 3.81 -28.88 -10.78
C GLY A 85 3.89 -28.41 -9.32
N CYS A 86 3.75 -27.09 -9.06
CA CYS A 86 3.77 -26.51 -7.71
C CYS A 86 2.38 -26.62 -7.07
N LYS A 87 2.20 -27.53 -6.14
CA LYS A 87 0.97 -27.67 -5.36
C LYS A 87 0.78 -26.51 -4.40
N VAL A 88 -0.36 -25.83 -4.47
CA VAL A 88 -0.64 -24.60 -3.73
C VAL A 88 -1.49 -24.89 -2.49
N ASN A 89 -0.96 -24.53 -1.32
CA ASN A 89 -1.68 -24.52 -0.05
C ASN A 89 -1.96 -23.07 0.35
N VAL A 90 -3.23 -22.69 0.39
CA VAL A 90 -3.62 -21.31 0.71
C VAL A 90 -4.06 -21.20 2.16
N LYS A 91 -3.49 -20.27 2.89
CA LYS A 91 -3.96 -19.79 4.19
C LYS A 91 -4.47 -18.36 4.02
N PRO A 92 -5.78 -18.11 4.12
CA PRO A 92 -6.28 -16.73 4.17
C PRO A 92 -5.99 -16.09 5.52
N PHE A 93 -5.87 -14.75 5.52
CA PHE A 93 -5.76 -13.92 6.72
C PHE A 93 -6.76 -12.74 6.64
N GLY A 94 -7.11 -12.18 7.79
CA GLY A 94 -8.12 -11.11 7.88
C GLY A 94 -7.54 -9.72 8.09
N THR A 95 -6.28 -9.59 8.56
CA THR A 95 -5.63 -8.31 8.83
C THR A 95 -4.15 -8.34 8.50
N SER A 96 -3.57 -7.16 8.18
CA SER A 96 -2.11 -7.01 7.99
C SER A 96 -1.30 -7.47 9.20
N ASP A 97 -1.81 -7.27 10.42
CA ASP A 97 -1.13 -7.73 11.64
C ASP A 97 -1.10 -9.26 11.75
N GLU A 98 -2.19 -9.93 11.35
CA GLU A 98 -2.22 -11.40 11.26
C GLU A 98 -1.21 -11.91 10.22
N ALA A 99 -1.16 -11.30 9.03
CA ALA A 99 -0.21 -11.66 7.99
C ALA A 99 1.24 -11.54 8.46
N VAL A 100 1.60 -10.42 9.10
CA VAL A 100 2.95 -10.21 9.65
C VAL A 100 3.30 -11.26 10.72
N ASN A 101 2.35 -11.60 11.61
CA ASN A 101 2.59 -12.61 12.64
C ASN A 101 2.73 -14.02 12.07
N LEU A 102 1.93 -14.38 11.06
CA LEU A 102 2.02 -15.67 10.39
C LEU A 102 3.33 -15.82 9.60
N MET A 103 3.80 -14.77 8.92
CA MET A 103 5.08 -14.81 8.19
C MET A 103 6.29 -15.07 9.09
N LYS A 104 6.25 -14.64 10.36
CA LYS A 104 7.33 -14.91 11.34
C LYS A 104 7.53 -16.39 11.61
N THR A 105 6.50 -17.22 11.46
CA THR A 105 6.59 -18.67 11.67
C THR A 105 7.54 -19.33 10.68
N GLY A 106 7.64 -18.78 9.45
CA GLY A 106 8.42 -19.36 8.36
C GLY A 106 7.73 -20.51 7.64
N ASP A 107 6.43 -20.71 7.87
CA ASP A 107 5.64 -21.81 7.26
C ASP A 107 5.12 -21.45 5.86
N TYR A 108 5.21 -20.17 5.48
CA TYR A 108 4.70 -19.64 4.21
C TYR A 108 5.83 -19.21 3.28
N ASP A 109 5.63 -19.43 1.99
CA ASP A 109 6.59 -19.12 0.94
C ASP A 109 6.38 -17.73 0.33
N VAL A 110 5.11 -17.32 0.21
CA VAL A 110 4.71 -16.02 -0.34
C VAL A 110 3.58 -15.42 0.48
N VAL A 111 3.52 -14.10 0.50
CA VAL A 111 2.43 -13.33 1.12
C VAL A 111 1.96 -12.22 0.19
N SER A 112 0.64 -11.99 0.12
CA SER A 112 0.08 -10.79 -0.47
C SER A 112 -0.01 -9.72 0.62
N ALA A 113 0.95 -8.80 0.66
CA ALA A 113 1.05 -7.80 1.73
C ALA A 113 0.52 -6.44 1.27
N SER A 114 -0.32 -5.82 2.10
CA SER A 114 -0.67 -4.40 1.96
C SER A 114 0.48 -3.52 2.46
N GLY A 115 0.51 -2.25 2.04
CA GLY A 115 1.64 -1.37 2.28
C GLY A 115 1.94 -1.09 3.76
N ASP A 116 0.94 -1.20 4.64
CA ASP A 116 1.11 -1.08 6.09
C ASP A 116 1.85 -2.28 6.73
N ALA A 117 1.88 -3.44 6.04
CA ALA A 117 2.63 -4.63 6.44
C ALA A 117 4.03 -4.70 5.82
N SER A 118 4.20 -4.21 4.59
CA SER A 118 5.37 -4.47 3.74
C SER A 118 6.70 -4.13 4.40
N LEU A 119 6.87 -2.89 4.90
CA LEU A 119 8.15 -2.49 5.50
C LEU A 119 8.40 -3.18 6.85
N ARG A 120 7.37 -3.64 7.53
CA ARG A 120 7.52 -4.45 8.76
C ARG A 120 8.15 -5.81 8.44
N LEU A 121 7.67 -6.46 7.36
CA LEU A 121 8.22 -7.72 6.87
C LEU A 121 9.65 -7.56 6.34
N VAL A 122 9.94 -6.45 5.67
CA VAL A 122 11.29 -6.13 5.20
C VAL A 122 12.23 -5.87 6.38
N ALA A 123 11.81 -5.05 7.34
CA ALA A 123 12.63 -4.69 8.50
C ALA A 123 12.96 -5.88 9.43
N SER A 124 12.02 -6.82 9.55
CA SER A 124 12.23 -8.05 10.34
C SER A 124 13.06 -9.10 9.60
N GLY A 125 13.28 -8.95 8.28
CA GLY A 125 13.96 -9.97 7.46
C GLY A 125 13.09 -11.21 7.21
N ASP A 126 11.78 -11.10 7.35
CA ASP A 126 10.85 -12.20 7.05
C ASP A 126 10.64 -12.38 5.55
N VAL A 127 10.89 -11.33 4.75
CA VAL A 127 10.88 -11.38 3.28
C VAL A 127 12.21 -10.96 2.70
N GLU A 128 12.53 -11.46 1.53
CA GLU A 128 13.75 -11.16 0.79
C GLU A 128 13.52 -10.22 -0.40
N PRO A 129 14.57 -9.57 -0.93
CA PRO A 129 14.48 -8.83 -2.17
C PRO A 129 13.98 -9.70 -3.32
N VAL A 130 13.24 -9.09 -4.25
CA VAL A 130 12.71 -9.76 -5.44
C VAL A 130 13.50 -9.36 -6.67
N ASN A 131 14.05 -10.36 -7.37
CA ASN A 131 14.63 -10.17 -8.70
C ASN A 131 13.50 -10.09 -9.73
N THR A 132 13.04 -8.89 -10.04
CA THR A 132 11.91 -8.66 -10.95
C THR A 132 12.19 -9.10 -12.40
N SER A 133 13.45 -9.33 -12.78
CA SER A 133 13.78 -9.87 -14.11
C SER A 133 13.36 -11.33 -14.29
N LEU A 134 13.13 -12.05 -13.17
CA LEU A 134 12.60 -13.41 -13.15
C LEU A 134 11.07 -13.47 -13.17
N VAL A 135 10.40 -12.32 -13.23
CA VAL A 135 8.95 -12.16 -13.29
C VAL A 135 8.58 -11.39 -14.57
N PRO A 136 8.53 -12.03 -15.75
CA PRO A 136 8.34 -11.36 -17.05
C PRO A 136 7.14 -10.41 -17.09
N ASN A 137 6.00 -10.80 -16.51
CA ASN A 137 4.80 -9.96 -16.48
C ASN A 137 4.96 -8.68 -15.64
N TYR A 138 6.03 -8.57 -14.82
CA TYR A 138 6.33 -7.34 -14.10
C TYR A 138 6.58 -6.15 -15.05
N ALA A 139 7.03 -6.43 -16.30
CA ALA A 139 7.19 -5.38 -17.29
C ALA A 139 5.91 -4.62 -17.57
N ASP A 140 4.77 -5.30 -17.50
CA ASP A 140 3.43 -4.78 -17.81
C ASP A 140 2.70 -4.17 -16.59
N VAL A 141 3.29 -4.23 -15.39
CA VAL A 141 2.74 -3.56 -14.20
C VAL A 141 2.80 -2.04 -14.39
N TYR A 142 1.74 -1.34 -13.99
CA TYR A 142 1.69 0.13 -14.06
C TYR A 142 2.88 0.79 -13.37
N GLY A 143 3.49 1.78 -14.03
CA GLY A 143 4.70 2.45 -13.53
C GLY A 143 4.48 3.18 -12.19
N PHE A 144 3.27 3.65 -11.92
CA PHE A 144 2.94 4.32 -10.67
C PHE A 144 2.81 3.36 -9.47
N LEU A 145 2.85 2.03 -9.69
CA LEU A 145 2.87 1.01 -8.63
C LEU A 145 4.27 0.46 -8.37
N LYS A 146 5.22 0.64 -9.29
CA LYS A 146 6.58 0.08 -9.20
C LYS A 146 7.50 0.95 -8.35
N ASN A 147 8.41 0.32 -7.60
CA ASN A 147 9.47 0.98 -6.85
C ASN A 147 8.94 2.08 -5.92
N LYS A 148 7.92 1.77 -5.15
CA LYS A 148 7.25 2.68 -4.23
C LYS A 148 7.62 2.36 -2.78
N PRO A 149 7.41 3.31 -1.83
CA PRO A 149 7.74 3.09 -0.42
C PRO A 149 7.08 1.85 0.19
N TRP A 150 5.95 1.40 -0.34
CA TRP A 150 5.25 0.21 0.14
C TRP A 150 5.71 -1.12 -0.49
N ASN A 151 6.61 -1.11 -1.47
CA ASN A 151 7.12 -2.34 -2.09
C ASN A 151 8.61 -2.32 -2.40
N SER A 152 9.34 -1.28 -2.03
CA SER A 152 10.78 -1.20 -2.24
C SER A 152 11.48 -0.35 -1.17
N VAL A 153 12.77 -0.62 -0.96
CA VAL A 153 13.65 0.09 -0.03
C VAL A 153 14.97 0.38 -0.75
N ASN A 154 15.42 1.64 -0.75
CA ASN A 154 16.70 2.03 -1.35
C ASN A 154 16.92 1.51 -2.78
N ASN A 155 15.90 1.58 -3.64
CA ASN A 155 15.89 1.05 -5.02
C ASN A 155 15.87 -0.49 -5.13
N VAL A 156 15.76 -1.21 -4.05
CA VAL A 156 15.65 -2.66 -4.05
C VAL A 156 14.17 -3.04 -3.95
N SER A 157 13.66 -3.81 -4.92
CA SER A 157 12.29 -4.32 -4.91
C SER A 157 12.16 -5.47 -3.91
N TYR A 158 11.11 -5.44 -3.08
CA TYR A 158 10.74 -6.51 -2.16
C TYR A 158 9.39 -7.14 -2.52
N GLY A 159 8.72 -6.61 -3.55
CA GLY A 159 7.42 -7.15 -3.92
C GLY A 159 6.97 -6.81 -5.33
N VAL A 160 6.04 -7.61 -5.80
CA VAL A 160 5.40 -7.50 -7.12
C VAL A 160 3.98 -6.99 -6.93
N PRO A 161 3.66 -5.73 -7.34
CA PRO A 161 2.31 -5.19 -7.23
C PRO A 161 1.29 -6.06 -7.98
N HIS A 162 0.15 -6.26 -7.34
CA HIS A 162 -0.91 -7.15 -7.81
C HIS A 162 -2.18 -6.38 -8.21
N GLY A 163 -2.68 -5.55 -7.30
CA GLY A 163 -3.85 -4.74 -7.48
C GLY A 163 -3.80 -3.51 -6.58
N TRP A 164 -4.77 -2.63 -6.73
CA TRP A 164 -4.86 -1.42 -5.93
C TRP A 164 -6.28 -0.87 -5.83
N GLY A 165 -6.55 -0.07 -4.82
CA GLY A 165 -7.82 0.57 -4.58
C GLY A 165 -7.73 1.78 -3.67
N ALA A 166 -8.79 2.57 -3.65
CA ALA A 166 -8.97 3.70 -2.76
C ALA A 166 -9.92 3.35 -1.60
N ASN A 167 -9.68 3.99 -0.45
CA ASN A 167 -10.67 4.06 0.62
C ASN A 167 -11.61 5.23 0.30
N LEU A 168 -12.81 4.91 -0.14
CA LEU A 168 -13.78 5.91 -0.59
C LEU A 168 -14.68 6.39 0.56
N LEU A 169 -15.16 7.60 0.46
CA LEU A 169 -16.27 8.05 1.27
C LEU A 169 -17.56 7.44 0.72
N THR A 170 -18.22 6.62 1.52
CA THR A 170 -19.52 6.00 1.18
C THR A 170 -20.63 6.55 2.04
N TRP A 171 -21.85 6.56 1.50
CA TRP A 171 -23.03 6.97 2.25
C TRP A 171 -24.31 6.32 1.72
N ARG A 172 -25.32 6.24 2.58
CA ARG A 172 -26.67 5.90 2.18
C ARG A 172 -27.37 7.13 1.60
N THR A 173 -27.84 7.05 0.36
CA THR A 173 -28.47 8.17 -0.34
C THR A 173 -29.86 8.52 0.18
N ASP A 174 -30.53 7.59 0.88
CA ASP A 174 -31.82 7.79 1.54
C ASP A 174 -31.71 8.42 2.95
N LYS A 175 -30.49 8.55 3.50
CA LYS A 175 -30.22 9.05 4.85
C LYS A 175 -29.34 10.29 4.88
N VAL A 176 -28.43 10.43 3.92
CA VAL A 176 -27.44 11.50 3.89
C VAL A 176 -27.73 12.44 2.74
N THR A 177 -28.16 13.64 3.05
CA THR A 177 -28.52 14.69 2.09
C THR A 177 -28.03 16.05 2.61
N PRO A 178 -27.33 16.87 1.81
CA PRO A 178 -26.90 16.62 0.43
C PRO A 178 -25.81 15.53 0.36
N PRO A 179 -25.53 14.96 -0.84
CA PRO A 179 -24.41 14.06 -1.05
C PRO A 179 -23.10 14.66 -0.56
N PRO A 180 -22.34 13.96 0.31
CA PRO A 180 -21.08 14.47 0.83
C PRO A 180 -19.97 14.37 -0.21
N ASN A 181 -19.03 15.32 -0.20
CA ASN A 181 -17.84 15.30 -1.02
C ASN A 181 -16.54 15.58 -0.24
N SER A 182 -16.62 15.56 1.08
CA SER A 182 -15.53 15.83 2.01
C SER A 182 -15.60 14.88 3.18
N TRP A 183 -14.44 14.47 3.69
CA TRP A 183 -14.32 13.69 4.94
C TRP A 183 -14.86 14.44 6.16
N SER A 184 -15.13 15.75 6.07
CA SER A 184 -15.71 16.55 7.17
C SER A 184 -16.97 15.90 7.75
N VAL A 185 -17.79 15.23 6.93
CA VAL A 185 -19.02 14.56 7.38
C VAL A 185 -18.75 13.48 8.44
N MET A 186 -17.54 12.92 8.46
CA MET A 186 -17.12 11.88 9.40
C MET A 186 -16.45 12.45 10.68
N PHE A 187 -15.95 13.70 10.61
CA PHE A 187 -15.19 14.31 11.71
C PHE A 187 -15.92 15.46 12.41
N ASP A 188 -16.98 16.00 11.83
CA ASP A 188 -17.76 17.08 12.45
C ASP A 188 -18.49 16.59 13.69
N GLN A 189 -18.16 17.18 14.85
CA GLN A 189 -18.77 16.85 16.14
C GLN A 189 -20.27 17.17 16.20
N ASN A 190 -20.75 18.07 15.35
CA ASN A 190 -22.16 18.43 15.20
C ASN A 190 -22.85 17.60 14.10
N SER A 191 -22.19 16.56 13.58
CA SER A 191 -22.76 15.71 12.55
C SER A 191 -24.10 15.13 12.98
N PRO A 192 -25.15 15.24 12.14
CA PRO A 192 -26.44 14.58 12.40
C PRO A 192 -26.35 13.05 12.36
N TYR A 193 -25.19 12.51 11.94
CA TYR A 193 -24.94 11.07 11.81
C TYR A 193 -24.21 10.46 13.00
N LYS A 194 -24.27 11.10 14.17
CA LYS A 194 -23.68 10.60 15.40
C LYS A 194 -24.16 9.18 15.72
N GLY A 195 -23.22 8.26 15.96
CA GLY A 195 -23.50 6.84 16.18
C GLY A 195 -23.95 6.09 14.92
N LYS A 196 -23.63 6.65 13.73
CA LYS A 196 -23.95 6.08 12.42
C LYS A 196 -22.76 6.10 11.44
N VAL A 197 -21.59 6.56 11.91
CA VAL A 197 -20.34 6.52 11.16
C VAL A 197 -19.75 5.11 11.25
N ILE A 198 -19.24 4.59 10.14
CA ILE A 198 -18.46 3.36 10.07
C ILE A 198 -17.07 3.66 9.58
N ALA A 199 -16.05 3.06 10.18
CA ALA A 199 -14.66 3.35 9.87
C ALA A 199 -13.81 2.07 9.87
N TYR A 200 -12.67 2.08 9.17
CA TYR A 200 -11.80 0.92 9.09
C TYR A 200 -11.11 0.62 10.41
N ASP A 201 -11.12 -0.64 10.85
CA ASP A 201 -10.49 -1.11 12.09
C ASP A 201 -9.02 -1.48 11.89
N SER A 202 -8.18 -0.47 11.80
CA SER A 202 -6.73 -0.67 11.73
C SER A 202 -5.99 0.56 12.23
N PRO A 203 -4.80 0.40 12.84
CA PRO A 203 -3.93 1.53 13.18
C PRO A 203 -3.65 2.46 12.00
N ILE A 204 -3.63 1.93 10.77
CA ILE A 204 -3.38 2.72 9.55
C ILE A 204 -4.45 3.79 9.30
N TYR A 205 -5.65 3.64 9.88
CA TYR A 205 -6.72 4.65 9.81
C TYR A 205 -6.33 5.99 10.43
N ILE A 206 -5.28 6.06 11.25
CA ILE A 206 -4.72 7.33 11.73
C ILE A 206 -4.25 8.21 10.57
N ALA A 207 -3.83 7.58 9.45
CA ALA A 207 -3.44 8.32 8.24
C ALA A 207 -4.63 9.02 7.56
N ASP A 208 -5.85 8.48 7.68
CA ASP A 208 -7.07 9.13 7.15
C ASP A 208 -7.35 10.45 7.89
N ALA A 209 -7.19 10.44 9.22
CA ALA A 209 -7.27 11.67 10.01
C ALA A 209 -6.14 12.65 9.66
N ALA A 210 -4.92 12.16 9.46
CA ALA A 210 -3.79 13.00 9.06
C ALA A 210 -3.99 13.62 7.66
N LEU A 211 -4.53 12.86 6.70
CA LEU A 211 -4.90 13.35 5.37
C LEU A 211 -5.96 14.45 5.45
N TYR A 212 -6.98 14.26 6.28
CA TYR A 212 -7.97 15.31 6.54
C TYR A 212 -7.34 16.56 7.12
N LEU A 213 -6.51 16.42 8.15
CA LEU A 213 -5.81 17.54 8.80
C LEU A 213 -4.83 18.26 7.84
N GLN A 214 -4.21 17.56 6.93
CA GLN A 214 -3.33 18.15 5.91
C GLN A 214 -4.04 19.25 5.11
N LYS A 215 -5.34 19.13 4.88
CA LYS A 215 -6.16 20.09 4.14
C LYS A 215 -6.85 21.12 5.03
N HIS A 216 -7.28 20.72 6.22
CA HIS A 216 -8.09 21.55 7.11
C HIS A 216 -7.29 22.28 8.18
N GLN A 217 -6.05 21.85 8.45
CA GLN A 217 -5.10 22.47 9.38
C GLN A 217 -3.68 22.51 8.76
N PRO A 218 -3.49 23.29 7.67
CA PRO A 218 -2.23 23.33 6.93
C PRO A 218 -1.03 23.80 7.76
N GLU A 219 -1.28 24.50 8.87
CA GLU A 219 -0.24 24.94 9.83
C GLU A 219 0.42 23.76 10.57
N LEU A 220 -0.13 22.57 10.52
CA LEU A 220 0.51 21.34 11.01
C LEU A 220 1.67 20.90 10.10
N GLY A 221 1.70 21.35 8.83
CA GLY A 221 2.76 21.05 7.88
C GLY A 221 2.86 19.56 7.52
N ILE A 222 1.77 18.77 7.59
CA ILE A 222 1.73 17.36 7.21
C ILE A 222 1.97 17.27 5.70
N LYS A 223 3.04 16.58 5.27
CA LYS A 223 3.37 16.34 3.87
C LYS A 223 2.96 14.95 3.42
N ASP A 224 3.17 13.97 4.30
CA ASP A 224 2.87 12.56 4.09
C ASP A 224 2.07 12.06 5.31
N PRO A 225 0.84 11.54 5.13
CA PRO A 225 0.01 11.06 6.23
C PRO A 225 0.59 9.86 6.99
N TYR A 226 1.64 9.21 6.45
CA TYR A 226 2.34 8.09 7.09
C TYR A 226 3.65 8.51 7.78
N ALA A 227 4.07 9.77 7.63
CA ALA A 227 5.29 10.32 8.20
C ALA A 227 4.98 11.44 9.20
N LEU A 228 4.41 11.09 10.35
CA LEU A 228 3.92 12.03 11.35
C LEU A 228 4.93 12.19 12.50
N ASP A 229 5.37 13.40 12.78
CA ASP A 229 6.08 13.74 14.02
C ASP A 229 5.14 13.77 15.24
N ASP A 230 5.69 14.04 16.44
CA ASP A 230 4.91 14.06 17.69
C ASP A 230 3.69 14.97 17.62
N LYS A 231 3.84 16.18 17.08
CA LYS A 231 2.77 17.19 17.01
C LYS A 231 1.68 16.75 16.02
N GLN A 232 2.08 16.32 14.84
CA GLN A 232 1.22 15.90 13.77
C GLN A 232 0.44 14.63 14.16
N PHE A 233 1.14 13.66 14.73
CA PHE A 233 0.55 12.41 15.21
C PHE A 233 -0.46 12.65 16.33
N LYS A 234 -0.09 13.48 17.32
CA LYS A 234 -1.02 13.85 18.39
C LYS A 234 -2.29 14.49 17.84
N ALA A 235 -2.17 15.38 16.87
CA ALA A 235 -3.34 16.04 16.26
C ALA A 235 -4.27 15.02 15.57
N ALA A 236 -3.70 14.05 14.83
CA ALA A 236 -4.47 12.99 14.16
C ALA A 236 -5.16 12.07 15.17
N VAL A 237 -4.46 11.66 16.24
CA VAL A 237 -5.01 10.84 17.33
C VAL A 237 -6.12 11.59 18.09
N ASP A 238 -5.92 12.85 18.40
CA ASP A 238 -6.94 13.69 19.08
C ASP A 238 -8.20 13.82 18.22
N LEU A 239 -8.06 14.00 16.90
CA LEU A 239 -9.19 14.05 15.97
C LEU A 239 -9.98 12.73 15.97
N LEU A 240 -9.30 11.59 15.98
CA LEU A 240 -9.96 10.27 16.03
C LEU A 240 -10.62 9.99 17.39
N LYS A 241 -10.00 10.43 18.49
CA LYS A 241 -10.64 10.39 19.83
C LYS A 241 -11.92 11.25 19.86
N GLN A 242 -11.92 12.39 19.19
CA GLN A 242 -13.12 13.21 19.01
C GLN A 242 -14.14 12.52 18.10
N GLN A 243 -13.72 11.83 17.03
CA GLN A 243 -14.59 11.08 16.14
C GLN A 243 -15.24 9.86 16.84
N ARG A 244 -14.58 9.26 17.83
CA ARG A 244 -15.02 8.00 18.47
C ARG A 244 -16.50 7.97 18.86
N PRO A 245 -17.10 9.03 19.46
CA PRO A 245 -18.53 9.05 19.79
C PRO A 245 -19.48 9.08 18.57
N LEU A 246 -18.97 9.39 17.37
CA LEU A 246 -19.72 9.38 16.13
C LEU A 246 -19.76 7.98 15.50
N VAL A 247 -18.75 7.15 15.80
CA VAL A 247 -18.55 5.84 15.18
C VAL A 247 -19.47 4.81 15.84
N ASN A 248 -20.28 4.15 15.01
CA ASN A 248 -21.06 2.98 15.39
C ASN A 248 -20.20 1.72 15.41
N GLU A 249 -19.42 1.52 14.35
CA GLU A 249 -18.63 0.32 14.17
C GLU A 249 -17.27 0.64 13.52
N TYR A 250 -16.22 0.00 14.03
CA TYR A 250 -14.95 -0.16 13.34
C TYR A 250 -14.96 -1.53 12.63
N TRP A 251 -14.90 -1.53 11.30
CA TRP A 251 -15.00 -2.75 10.51
C TRP A 251 -13.61 -3.24 10.06
N SER A 252 -13.42 -4.55 10.08
CA SER A 252 -12.26 -5.26 9.52
C SER A 252 -12.66 -6.34 8.50
N ASP A 253 -13.97 -6.47 8.25
CA ASP A 253 -14.56 -7.41 7.32
C ASP A 253 -15.58 -6.65 6.45
N TYR A 254 -15.29 -6.53 5.16
CA TYR A 254 -16.10 -5.76 4.21
C TYR A 254 -17.53 -6.32 4.04
N LEU A 255 -17.76 -7.61 4.34
CA LEU A 255 -19.11 -8.20 4.32
C LEU A 255 -19.95 -7.69 5.50
N LYS A 256 -19.32 -7.52 6.68
CA LYS A 256 -19.98 -6.91 7.85
C LYS A 256 -20.26 -5.43 7.60
N GLU A 257 -19.31 -4.73 6.98
CA GLU A 257 -19.51 -3.33 6.55
C GLU A 257 -20.71 -3.21 5.60
N SER A 258 -20.77 -4.06 4.55
CA SER A 258 -21.92 -4.10 3.63
C SER A 258 -23.23 -4.34 4.38
N GLN A 259 -23.24 -5.27 5.34
CA GLN A 259 -24.41 -5.56 6.15
C GLN A 259 -24.84 -4.37 7.02
N ALA A 260 -23.90 -3.64 7.64
CA ALA A 260 -24.18 -2.45 8.44
C ALA A 260 -24.78 -1.33 7.56
N LEU A 261 -24.27 -1.13 6.36
CA LEU A 261 -24.83 -0.20 5.39
C LEU A 261 -26.24 -0.61 4.94
N LYS A 262 -26.47 -1.88 4.66
CA LYS A 262 -27.81 -2.39 4.29
C LYS A 262 -28.84 -2.15 5.37
N ASN A 263 -28.53 -2.48 6.60
CA ASN A 263 -29.44 -2.34 7.73
C ASN A 263 -29.66 -0.87 8.13
N GLY A 264 -28.76 0.04 7.73
CA GLY A 264 -28.78 1.45 8.21
C GLY A 264 -28.21 1.60 9.62
N ASP A 265 -27.43 0.63 10.09
CA ASP A 265 -26.64 0.73 11.31
C ASP A 265 -25.48 1.71 11.08
N GLY A 266 -24.84 1.65 9.89
CA GLY A 266 -23.98 2.67 9.34
C GLY A 266 -24.67 3.43 8.21
N VAL A 267 -24.48 4.75 8.14
CA VAL A 267 -25.07 5.57 7.07
C VAL A 267 -24.02 6.38 6.29
N VAL A 268 -22.83 6.56 6.85
CA VAL A 268 -21.68 7.23 6.22
C VAL A 268 -20.39 6.62 6.76
N GLY A 269 -19.38 6.49 5.91
CA GLY A 269 -18.12 5.88 6.35
C GLY A 269 -17.07 5.76 5.27
N THR A 270 -15.99 5.07 5.63
CA THR A 270 -14.98 4.61 4.67
C THR A 270 -15.39 3.26 4.10
N ALA A 271 -15.22 3.05 2.79
CA ALA A 271 -15.49 1.78 2.15
C ALA A 271 -14.52 1.50 1.00
N TRP A 272 -14.31 0.24 0.69
CA TRP A 272 -13.72 -0.14 -0.59
C TRP A 272 -14.78 -0.17 -1.70
N GLN A 273 -14.36 0.02 -2.93
CA GLN A 273 -15.29 0.02 -4.07
C GLN A 273 -16.09 -1.30 -4.15
N VAL A 274 -15.47 -2.44 -3.82
CA VAL A 274 -16.14 -3.74 -3.76
C VAL A 274 -17.30 -3.75 -2.75
N THR A 275 -17.12 -3.16 -1.58
CA THR A 275 -18.19 -3.05 -0.56
C THR A 275 -19.37 -2.27 -1.11
N VAL A 276 -19.11 -1.14 -1.76
CA VAL A 276 -20.14 -0.29 -2.36
C VAL A 276 -20.90 -1.05 -3.46
N ASN A 277 -20.18 -1.73 -4.34
CA ASN A 277 -20.79 -2.48 -5.45
C ASN A 277 -21.63 -3.66 -4.93
N LEU A 278 -21.11 -4.41 -3.95
CA LEU A 278 -21.85 -5.50 -3.30
C LEU A 278 -23.13 -4.98 -2.67
N THR A 279 -23.02 -3.93 -1.85
CA THR A 279 -24.15 -3.35 -1.12
C THR A 279 -25.24 -2.84 -2.08
N LYS A 280 -24.85 -2.22 -3.21
CA LYS A 280 -25.76 -1.83 -4.29
C LYS A 280 -26.44 -3.03 -4.95
N SER A 281 -25.68 -4.08 -5.27
CA SER A 281 -26.21 -5.28 -5.91
C SER A 281 -27.27 -5.99 -5.05
N GLU A 282 -27.16 -5.82 -3.73
CA GLU A 282 -28.11 -6.33 -2.74
C GLU A 282 -29.30 -5.37 -2.48
N GLY A 283 -29.42 -4.29 -3.27
CA GLY A 283 -30.56 -3.38 -3.30
C GLY A 283 -30.51 -2.24 -2.27
N ALA A 284 -29.40 -2.04 -1.56
CA ALA A 284 -29.29 -0.90 -0.65
C ALA A 284 -28.91 0.39 -1.41
N PRO A 285 -29.50 1.55 -1.05
CA PRO A 285 -29.26 2.82 -1.73
C PRO A 285 -27.97 3.46 -1.20
N VAL A 286 -26.83 3.00 -1.67
CA VAL A 286 -25.50 3.53 -1.30
C VAL A 286 -24.79 4.13 -2.50
N GLU A 287 -23.96 5.14 -2.27
CA GLU A 287 -23.05 5.75 -3.23
C GLU A 287 -21.68 5.96 -2.58
N SER A 288 -20.68 6.22 -3.42
CA SER A 288 -19.33 6.57 -2.96
C SER A 288 -18.72 7.66 -3.82
N VAL A 289 -17.72 8.33 -3.25
CA VAL A 289 -16.95 9.36 -3.94
C VAL A 289 -15.50 9.36 -3.43
N LEU A 290 -14.55 9.75 -4.28
CA LEU A 290 -13.25 10.20 -3.85
C LEU A 290 -13.41 11.65 -3.35
N PRO A 291 -13.22 11.92 -2.04
CA PRO A 291 -13.41 13.27 -1.48
C PRO A 291 -12.44 14.30 -2.03
N THR A 292 -12.77 15.57 -1.83
CA THR A 292 -11.96 16.70 -2.31
C THR A 292 -10.56 16.74 -1.69
N GLU A 293 -10.40 16.20 -0.50
CA GLU A 293 -9.12 16.05 0.19
C GLU A 293 -8.23 14.95 -0.42
N GLY A 294 -8.77 14.10 -1.26
CA GLY A 294 -8.19 12.82 -1.66
C GLY A 294 -8.57 11.71 -0.67
N ALA A 295 -7.95 10.55 -0.81
CA ALA A 295 -8.19 9.42 0.07
C ALA A 295 -6.89 8.68 0.37
N THR A 296 -6.87 7.91 1.44
CA THR A 296 -5.92 6.81 1.59
C THR A 296 -6.33 5.67 0.66
N GLY A 297 -5.43 4.73 0.44
CA GLY A 297 -5.71 3.56 -0.39
C GLY A 297 -4.62 2.52 -0.25
N TRP A 298 -4.74 1.45 -0.96
CA TRP A 298 -3.85 0.29 -0.84
C TRP A 298 -3.36 -0.16 -2.22
N SER A 299 -2.20 -0.77 -2.22
CA SER A 299 -1.66 -1.50 -3.37
C SER A 299 -0.97 -2.75 -2.82
N ASP A 300 -1.61 -3.89 -3.02
CA ASP A 300 -1.12 -5.14 -2.48
C ASP A 300 0.02 -5.70 -3.34
N THR A 301 0.93 -6.34 -2.66
CA THR A 301 2.22 -6.74 -3.22
C THR A 301 2.54 -8.17 -2.82
N TRP A 302 2.86 -9.02 -3.79
CA TRP A 302 3.36 -10.36 -3.54
C TRP A 302 4.82 -10.30 -3.13
N MET A 303 5.12 -10.79 -1.93
CA MET A 303 6.46 -10.83 -1.35
C MET A 303 6.90 -12.27 -1.08
N VAL A 304 8.20 -12.55 -1.21
CA VAL A 304 8.77 -13.89 -1.00
C VAL A 304 9.37 -13.98 0.39
N SER A 305 9.03 -15.05 1.11
CA SER A 305 9.62 -15.34 2.42
C SER A 305 11.12 -15.60 2.29
N ALA A 306 11.90 -14.95 3.15
CA ALA A 306 13.34 -15.22 3.26
C ALA A 306 13.64 -16.67 3.67
N LYS A 307 12.69 -17.34 4.32
CA LYS A 307 12.80 -18.74 4.81
C LYS A 307 12.25 -19.76 3.80
N SER A 308 11.69 -19.31 2.66
CA SER A 308 11.10 -20.18 1.66
C SER A 308 12.11 -21.20 1.11
N LYS A 309 11.66 -22.44 1.04
CA LYS A 309 12.36 -23.54 0.35
C LYS A 309 11.80 -23.80 -1.05
N HIS A 310 10.79 -23.03 -1.47
CA HIS A 310 10.05 -23.20 -2.73
C HIS A 310 10.13 -21.93 -3.58
N LYS A 311 11.33 -21.35 -3.68
CA LYS A 311 11.52 -20.02 -4.30
C LYS A 311 11.19 -20.01 -5.80
N THR A 312 11.49 -21.08 -6.54
CA THR A 312 11.11 -21.18 -7.95
C THR A 312 9.59 -21.18 -8.11
N CYS A 313 8.88 -21.95 -7.29
CA CYS A 313 7.41 -21.94 -7.27
C CYS A 313 6.86 -20.55 -6.88
N ALA A 314 7.49 -19.87 -5.92
CA ALA A 314 7.10 -18.53 -5.50
C ALA A 314 7.21 -17.50 -6.63
N TYR A 315 8.32 -17.50 -7.36
CA TYR A 315 8.52 -16.60 -8.51
C TYR A 315 7.58 -16.93 -9.68
N LYS A 316 7.35 -18.21 -9.95
CA LYS A 316 6.36 -18.63 -10.94
C LYS A 316 4.95 -18.18 -10.55
N TRP A 317 4.60 -18.26 -9.26
CA TRP A 317 3.34 -17.75 -8.74
C TRP A 317 3.21 -16.24 -8.94
N MET A 318 4.20 -15.47 -8.57
CA MET A 318 4.18 -14.02 -8.77
C MET A 318 3.97 -13.66 -10.24
N ASN A 319 4.65 -14.38 -11.17
CA ASN A 319 4.45 -14.15 -12.60
C ASN A 319 3.06 -14.57 -13.09
N HIS A 320 2.53 -15.66 -12.58
CA HIS A 320 1.20 -16.18 -12.94
C HIS A 320 0.09 -15.23 -12.48
N ILE A 321 0.11 -14.83 -11.21
CA ILE A 321 -0.97 -14.04 -10.60
C ILE A 321 -1.09 -12.63 -11.21
N ILE A 322 -0.01 -12.08 -11.72
CA ILE A 322 0.00 -10.80 -12.43
C ILE A 322 -0.01 -10.96 -13.97
N SER A 323 -0.20 -12.18 -14.51
CA SER A 323 -0.41 -12.32 -15.96
C SER A 323 -1.72 -11.64 -16.38
N PRO A 324 -1.84 -11.10 -17.60
CA PRO A 324 -3.00 -10.29 -17.97
C PRO A 324 -4.33 -10.96 -17.67
N LYS A 325 -4.51 -12.21 -18.09
CA LYS A 325 -5.75 -12.96 -17.89
C LYS A 325 -6.04 -13.25 -16.41
N VAL A 326 -5.04 -13.74 -15.66
CA VAL A 326 -5.25 -14.10 -14.25
C VAL A 326 -5.45 -12.85 -13.42
N ASN A 327 -4.66 -11.80 -13.66
CA ASN A 327 -4.82 -10.54 -12.93
C ASN A 327 -6.20 -9.89 -13.19
N ALA A 328 -6.75 -10.02 -14.42
CA ALA A 328 -8.12 -9.61 -14.72
C ALA A 328 -9.14 -10.42 -13.90
N GLN A 329 -9.01 -11.76 -13.87
CA GLN A 329 -9.91 -12.63 -13.12
C GLN A 329 -9.91 -12.30 -11.62
N VAL A 330 -8.72 -12.11 -11.03
CA VAL A 330 -8.60 -11.75 -9.63
C VAL A 330 -9.22 -10.38 -9.36
N ALA A 331 -8.88 -9.38 -10.20
CA ALA A 331 -9.40 -8.03 -10.05
C ALA A 331 -10.93 -7.98 -10.12
N GLU A 332 -11.55 -8.72 -11.06
CA GLU A 332 -13.00 -8.80 -11.17
C GLU A 332 -13.64 -9.51 -9.97
N TYR A 333 -13.03 -10.58 -9.49
CA TYR A 333 -13.57 -11.37 -8.38
C TYR A 333 -13.44 -10.64 -7.05
N PHE A 334 -12.25 -10.12 -6.76
CA PHE A 334 -12.00 -9.39 -5.52
C PHE A 334 -12.66 -7.99 -5.52
N GLY A 335 -12.74 -7.33 -6.67
CA GLY A 335 -13.25 -5.98 -6.81
C GLY A 335 -12.19 -4.92 -6.59
N GLU A 336 -11.16 -4.90 -7.44
CA GLU A 336 -10.02 -3.98 -7.38
C GLU A 336 -9.58 -3.53 -8.78
N ALA A 337 -8.73 -2.51 -8.84
CA ALA A 337 -8.01 -2.18 -10.06
C ALA A 337 -6.85 -3.15 -10.27
N PRO A 338 -6.73 -3.83 -11.43
CA PRO A 338 -5.60 -4.72 -11.69
C PRO A 338 -4.27 -3.95 -11.73
N GLY A 339 -3.20 -4.60 -11.28
CA GLY A 339 -1.85 -4.05 -11.33
C GLY A 339 -1.20 -4.10 -12.72
N ASN A 340 -1.62 -5.05 -13.56
CA ASN A 340 -1.10 -5.24 -14.92
C ASN A 340 -1.89 -4.42 -15.93
N ALA A 341 -1.21 -3.55 -16.69
CA ALA A 341 -1.84 -2.66 -17.68
C ALA A 341 -2.59 -3.39 -18.81
N LYS A 342 -2.23 -4.64 -19.10
CA LYS A 342 -2.88 -5.45 -20.14
C LYS A 342 -4.10 -6.21 -19.63
N ALA A 343 -4.32 -6.26 -18.31
CA ALA A 343 -5.43 -7.02 -17.72
C ALA A 343 -6.79 -6.47 -18.13
N CYS A 344 -6.93 -5.16 -18.36
CA CYS A 344 -8.19 -4.55 -18.77
C CYS A 344 -8.74 -5.08 -20.10
N ALA A 345 -7.89 -5.56 -21.00
CA ALA A 345 -8.33 -6.19 -22.25
C ALA A 345 -8.96 -7.58 -22.01
N GLU A 346 -8.56 -8.23 -20.91
CA GLU A 346 -8.96 -9.59 -20.54
C GLU A 346 -10.18 -9.64 -19.61
N THR A 347 -10.65 -8.50 -19.06
CA THR A 347 -11.82 -8.47 -18.19
C THR A 347 -13.09 -8.88 -18.92
N THR A 348 -13.96 -9.63 -18.24
CA THR A 348 -15.29 -10.04 -18.71
C THR A 348 -16.23 -8.85 -18.70
N ASP A 349 -16.29 -8.11 -17.60
CA ASP A 349 -16.97 -6.82 -17.52
C ASP A 349 -16.08 -5.73 -18.16
N LYS A 350 -16.49 -5.26 -19.30
CA LYS A 350 -15.74 -4.21 -20.05
C LYS A 350 -15.76 -2.83 -19.38
N LYS A 351 -16.56 -2.65 -18.32
CA LYS A 351 -16.57 -1.44 -17.50
C LYS A 351 -15.74 -1.57 -16.23
N HIS A 352 -15.20 -2.75 -15.95
CA HIS A 352 -14.46 -3.00 -14.70
C HIS A 352 -13.35 -1.97 -14.51
N CYS A 353 -12.47 -1.83 -15.49
CA CYS A 353 -11.34 -0.91 -15.39
C CYS A 353 -11.74 0.56 -15.26
N ASP A 354 -12.83 0.97 -15.90
CA ASP A 354 -13.37 2.33 -15.73
C ASP A 354 -13.93 2.51 -14.31
N THR A 355 -14.66 1.51 -13.80
CA THR A 355 -15.25 1.52 -12.45
C THR A 355 -14.20 1.63 -11.36
N TYR A 356 -13.07 0.92 -11.54
CA TYR A 356 -11.99 0.87 -10.55
C TYR A 356 -10.83 1.83 -10.88
N HIS A 357 -10.97 2.68 -11.90
CA HIS A 357 -9.95 3.65 -12.34
C HIS A 357 -8.61 3.03 -12.70
N ALA A 358 -8.59 1.78 -13.19
CA ALA A 358 -7.36 1.10 -13.58
C ALA A 358 -6.64 1.88 -14.69
N GLY A 359 -5.36 2.18 -14.47
CA GLY A 359 -4.56 2.96 -15.42
C GLY A 359 -4.80 4.48 -15.38
N ASP A 360 -5.74 4.98 -14.61
CA ASP A 360 -5.95 6.41 -14.40
C ASP A 360 -4.90 6.98 -13.45
N ALA A 361 -3.78 7.46 -14.02
CA ALA A 361 -2.67 8.01 -13.24
C ALA A 361 -3.05 9.30 -12.49
N GLU A 362 -4.04 10.07 -12.98
CA GLU A 362 -4.49 11.29 -12.31
C GLU A 362 -5.37 10.98 -11.10
N PHE A 363 -6.19 9.93 -11.21
CA PHE A 363 -6.91 9.40 -10.05
C PHE A 363 -5.93 8.83 -9.02
N ALA A 364 -4.99 8.00 -9.46
CA ALA A 364 -3.98 7.38 -8.60
C ALA A 364 -3.13 8.40 -7.80
N LYS A 365 -2.86 9.59 -8.36
CA LYS A 365 -2.14 10.69 -7.65
C LYS A 365 -2.92 11.27 -6.47
N LYS A 366 -4.23 11.11 -6.43
CA LYS A 366 -5.08 11.60 -5.32
C LYS A 366 -5.16 10.60 -4.18
N ILE A 367 -4.51 9.44 -4.33
CA ILE A 367 -4.49 8.36 -3.35
C ILE A 367 -3.16 8.40 -2.59
N SER A 368 -3.25 8.50 -1.28
CA SER A 368 -2.13 8.28 -0.36
C SER A 368 -2.07 6.79 -0.04
N TYR A 369 -1.21 6.07 -0.77
CA TYR A 369 -1.13 4.62 -0.61
C TYR A 369 -0.56 4.21 0.74
N TRP A 370 -1.20 3.26 1.40
CA TRP A 370 -0.76 2.71 2.66
C TRP A 370 0.73 2.38 2.61
N THR A 371 1.44 2.93 3.57
CA THR A 371 2.86 2.72 3.74
C THR A 371 3.12 2.55 5.23
N THR A 372 3.90 1.56 5.61
CA THR A 372 4.22 1.31 7.01
C THR A 372 4.88 2.55 7.62
N PRO A 373 4.31 3.18 8.65
CA PRO A 373 4.99 4.24 9.39
C PRO A 373 6.26 3.73 10.06
N ILE A 374 7.36 4.42 9.86
CA ILE A 374 8.67 4.12 10.45
C ILE A 374 9.24 5.33 11.17
N ALA A 375 10.17 5.09 12.10
CA ALA A 375 10.76 6.15 12.91
C ALA A 375 11.53 7.20 12.10
N GLN A 376 12.09 6.81 10.96
CA GLN A 376 12.62 7.72 9.96
C GLN A 376 11.47 8.29 9.13
N CYS A 377 11.41 9.62 9.02
CA CYS A 377 10.31 10.24 8.28
C CYS A 377 10.42 9.96 6.79
N LEU A 378 9.40 9.29 6.23
CA LEU A 378 9.32 8.93 4.81
C LEU A 378 9.18 10.15 3.88
N ASP A 379 8.81 11.32 4.42
CA ASP A 379 8.74 12.60 3.70
C ASP A 379 10.10 13.31 3.57
N GLY A 380 11.18 12.66 4.01
CA GLY A 380 12.57 13.13 3.88
C GLY A 380 13.04 14.07 4.98
N ARG A 381 12.22 14.35 6.01
CA ARG A 381 12.67 15.11 7.17
C ARG A 381 13.68 14.30 7.98
N THR A 382 14.80 14.91 8.35
CA THR A 382 15.90 14.29 9.13
C THR A 382 16.12 14.95 10.49
N ASP A 383 15.50 16.09 10.71
CA ASP A 383 15.59 16.90 11.93
C ASP A 383 14.56 16.53 13.00
N VAL A 384 13.62 15.66 12.64
CA VAL A 384 12.57 15.14 13.53
C VAL A 384 12.49 13.61 13.42
N LYS A 385 11.91 12.99 14.44
CA LYS A 385 11.58 11.57 14.45
C LYS A 385 10.10 11.39 14.20
N CYS A 386 9.73 10.50 13.28
CA CYS A 386 8.34 10.13 13.03
C CYS A 386 7.90 8.98 13.95
N LYS A 387 6.59 8.85 14.12
CA LYS A 387 5.97 7.77 14.87
C LYS A 387 5.97 6.49 14.08
N ASP A 388 6.52 5.43 14.65
CA ASP A 388 6.55 4.10 14.05
C ASP A 388 5.22 3.35 14.22
N TYR A 389 5.07 2.23 13.50
CA TYR A 389 3.85 1.43 13.52
C TYR A 389 3.49 0.89 14.91
N GLY A 390 4.48 0.63 15.78
CA GLY A 390 4.24 0.22 17.16
C GLY A 390 3.57 1.32 17.98
N GLU A 391 3.97 2.58 17.76
CA GLU A 391 3.34 3.74 18.39
C GLU A 391 1.93 3.96 17.84
N TRP A 392 1.71 3.74 16.54
CA TRP A 392 0.39 3.79 15.92
C TRP A 392 -0.55 2.72 16.49
N THR A 393 -0.08 1.49 16.67
CA THR A 393 -0.86 0.39 17.25
C THR A 393 -1.30 0.70 18.69
N ARG A 394 -0.42 1.28 19.52
CA ARG A 394 -0.76 1.70 20.89
C ARG A 394 -1.82 2.79 20.87
N ALA A 395 -1.63 3.82 20.06
CA ALA A 395 -2.60 4.91 19.95
C ALA A 395 -3.96 4.44 19.41
N TRP A 396 -3.97 3.49 18.47
CA TRP A 396 -5.20 2.90 17.95
C TRP A 396 -6.00 2.19 19.03
N THR A 397 -5.31 1.43 19.90
CA THR A 397 -5.95 0.81 21.06
C THR A 397 -6.59 1.86 21.99
N GLU A 398 -5.91 2.97 22.24
CA GLU A 398 -6.46 4.07 23.06
C GLU A 398 -7.64 4.79 22.39
N ILE A 399 -7.65 4.92 21.06
CA ILE A 399 -8.75 5.54 20.30
C ILE A 399 -10.02 4.71 20.43
N LYS A 400 -9.89 3.39 20.34
CA LYS A 400 -11.05 2.49 20.41
C LYS A 400 -11.63 2.37 21.82
N GLY A 401 -10.79 2.42 22.87
CA GLY A 401 -11.16 2.30 24.28
C GLY A 401 -11.11 0.87 24.80
#